data_d8a08cb5853515119b251de0fa42d4a4
#
_entry.id   d8a08cb5853515119b251de0fa42d4a4
#
_cell.length_a   1.000
_cell.length_b   1.000
_cell.length_c   1.000
_cell.angle_alpha   90.00
_cell.angle_beta   90.00
_cell.angle_gamma   90.00
#
_symmetry.space_group_name_H-M   'P 1'
#
loop_
_entity.id
_entity.type
_entity.pdbx_description
1 polymer ?
#
loop_
_entity_poly.entity_id
_entity_poly.type
_entity_poly.pdbx_seq_one_letter_code
_entity_poly.pdbx_strand_id
1 'polypeptide(L)'
;MKTIKLSTVLYSMLGLAAIVVLCYYLLRNSNTDDQHNNKEEKVHAEEQETQSPIKEVELNEAQYNASEITLGTFTMKNLSDVVNANGYTKSPPQNQADISVHLSGVVKSINVIEGQYVKKGQVLATIESPEFAKLQEAFLTSKSNMEFLTLEYDRQKILSDENVNSKKVFQRTKSDFEIEKARFSSLQKQLNILNIDSGKGSAPTMPVVASISGSVTAVNIKIGSNAEVGKPLFNIVDNSKLHVDLLVYEKDLQKVRAGQSIRFNLTNQDNIEIRGKVFNVSQSFANETKSVAVHANITNNSHSLIPGMYVNAIIDVGTKEVQALPIEAVIKADGREFIFILEEGHKEGHDHEKEVHDEVERHSHDDSHDHVEAEHEVGKTFHFQRIEVKTGTAQLGYVQITLLQDIGTDAKIVLKGAYYIQSHLLKSEGGGGHQH
;
A
#
# COMPACT_ATOMS: atom_id res chain seq x y z
N MET A 1 -6.91 -30.22 49.48
CA MET A 1 -7.39 -30.94 48.30
C MET A 1 -8.90 -30.94 48.35
N LYS A 2 -9.60 -30.14 47.50
CA LYS A 2 -11.07 -30.13 47.43
C LYS A 2 -11.49 -31.22 46.45
N THR A 3 -12.16 -32.22 46.94
CA THR A 3 -12.77 -33.29 46.13
C THR A 3 -13.96 -32.71 45.35
N ILE A 4 -13.79 -32.57 44.05
CA ILE A 4 -14.89 -32.20 43.14
C ILE A 4 -15.85 -33.38 43.09
N LYS A 5 -17.12 -33.19 43.51
CA LYS A 5 -18.13 -34.23 43.49
C LYS A 5 -18.35 -34.72 42.05
N LEU A 6 -18.28 -36.02 41.85
CA LEU A 6 -18.41 -36.70 40.54
C LEU A 6 -19.74 -36.34 39.83
N SER A 7 -20.76 -35.90 40.58
CA SER A 7 -22.06 -35.45 40.06
C SER A 7 -21.98 -34.14 39.25
N THR A 8 -21.10 -33.19 39.60
CA THR A 8 -20.96 -31.91 38.87
C THR A 8 -20.29 -32.09 37.51
N VAL A 9 -19.37 -33.05 37.39
CA VAL A 9 -18.75 -33.39 36.11
C VAL A 9 -19.74 -34.09 35.18
N LEU A 10 -20.60 -34.93 35.73
CA LEU A 10 -21.64 -35.66 34.96
C LEU A 10 -22.67 -34.70 34.37
N TYR A 11 -23.13 -33.69 35.13
CA TYR A 11 -24.10 -32.69 34.65
C TYR A 11 -23.50 -31.73 33.62
N SER A 12 -22.22 -31.42 33.71
CA SER A 12 -21.54 -30.59 32.70
C SER A 12 -21.33 -31.33 31.36
N MET A 13 -21.06 -32.65 31.39
CA MET A 13 -20.99 -33.47 30.17
C MET A 13 -22.35 -33.63 29.50
N LEU A 14 -23.43 -33.81 30.27
CA LEU A 14 -24.79 -33.91 29.73
C LEU A 14 -25.26 -32.60 29.11
N GLY A 15 -24.91 -31.46 29.70
CA GLY A 15 -25.20 -30.15 29.14
C GLY A 15 -24.50 -29.90 27.80
N LEU A 16 -23.23 -30.30 27.69
CA LEU A 16 -22.44 -30.15 26.43
C LEU A 16 -22.98 -31.07 25.32
N ALA A 17 -23.41 -32.31 25.66
CA ALA A 17 -24.03 -33.23 24.69
C ALA A 17 -25.37 -32.68 24.17
N ALA A 18 -26.19 -32.08 25.03
CA ALA A 18 -27.45 -31.46 24.63
C ALA A 18 -27.28 -30.28 23.69
N ILE A 19 -26.22 -29.43 23.89
CA ILE A 19 -25.90 -28.31 23.01
C ILE A 19 -25.42 -28.80 21.64
N VAL A 20 -24.62 -29.84 21.58
CA VAL A 20 -24.16 -30.43 20.31
C VAL A 20 -25.30 -31.01 19.50
N VAL A 21 -26.26 -31.70 20.16
CA VAL A 21 -27.46 -32.25 19.52
C VAL A 21 -28.36 -31.11 19.02
N LEU A 22 -28.52 -30.02 19.78
CA LEU A 22 -29.31 -28.86 19.37
C LEU A 22 -28.69 -28.15 18.16
N CYS A 23 -27.39 -27.95 18.16
CA CYS A 23 -26.67 -27.40 17.00
C CYS A 23 -26.77 -28.28 15.75
N TYR A 24 -26.67 -29.61 15.91
CA TYR A 24 -26.85 -30.55 14.81
C TYR A 24 -28.27 -30.49 14.24
N TYR A 25 -29.30 -30.36 15.12
CA TYR A 25 -30.70 -30.25 14.69
C TYR A 25 -30.99 -28.92 13.97
N LEU A 26 -30.38 -27.80 14.41
CA LEU A 26 -30.52 -26.50 13.77
C LEU A 26 -29.84 -26.47 12.42
N LEU A 27 -28.68 -27.11 12.28
CA LEU A 27 -27.94 -27.20 10.99
C LEU A 27 -28.60 -28.16 10.00
N ARG A 28 -29.33 -29.16 10.47
CA ARG A 28 -30.05 -30.13 9.63
C ARG A 28 -31.39 -29.58 9.11
N ASN A 29 -32.02 -28.62 9.82
CA ASN A 29 -33.33 -28.08 9.44
C ASN A 29 -33.28 -26.88 8.51
N SER A 30 -32.09 -26.49 8.02
CA SER A 30 -31.91 -25.43 7.02
C SER A 30 -31.81 -25.95 5.57
N ASN A 31 -32.01 -27.26 5.34
CA ASN A 31 -31.94 -27.86 4.01
C ASN A 31 -33.20 -28.73 3.76
N THR A 32 -34.40 -28.13 3.73
CA THR A 32 -35.56 -28.75 3.06
C THR A 32 -36.50 -27.63 2.62
N ASP A 33 -36.81 -27.75 1.35
CA ASP A 33 -37.90 -27.17 0.58
C ASP A 33 -37.52 -26.07 -0.37
N ASP A 34 -37.19 -26.53 -1.61
CA ASP A 34 -37.84 -26.05 -2.81
C ASP A 34 -37.62 -27.06 -3.93
N GLN A 35 -38.49 -28.10 -3.97
CA GLN A 35 -38.74 -28.88 -5.17
C GLN A 35 -39.88 -28.20 -5.95
N HIS A 36 -39.56 -27.35 -6.90
CA HIS A 36 -40.42 -27.07 -8.03
C HIS A 36 -39.85 -27.66 -9.31
N ASN A 37 -40.57 -28.72 -9.70
CA ASN A 37 -40.73 -29.28 -11.02
C ASN A 37 -40.33 -28.32 -12.18
N ASN A 38 -39.21 -28.56 -12.88
CA ASN A 38 -39.02 -28.02 -14.18
C ASN A 38 -38.44 -29.04 -15.15
N LYS A 39 -39.26 -29.27 -16.18
CA LYS A 39 -38.91 -30.00 -17.39
C LYS A 39 -37.56 -29.57 -17.92
N GLU A 40 -36.77 -30.54 -18.38
CA GLU A 40 -35.60 -30.35 -19.21
C GLU A 40 -35.99 -29.63 -20.51
N GLU A 41 -35.69 -28.36 -20.58
CA GLU A 41 -35.47 -27.62 -21.83
C GLU A 41 -34.00 -27.30 -21.89
N LYS A 42 -33.31 -28.00 -22.79
CA LYS A 42 -31.95 -27.64 -23.19
C LYS A 42 -32.00 -26.26 -23.86
N VAL A 43 -31.74 -25.24 -23.09
CA VAL A 43 -31.41 -23.91 -23.66
C VAL A 43 -29.90 -23.89 -23.86
N HIS A 44 -29.50 -23.91 -25.12
CA HIS A 44 -28.19 -23.46 -25.52
C HIS A 44 -28.02 -22.04 -25.03
N ALA A 45 -27.16 -21.83 -24.05
CA ALA A 45 -26.65 -20.51 -23.74
C ALA A 45 -25.72 -20.11 -24.88
N GLU A 46 -26.28 -19.49 -25.92
CA GLU A 46 -25.52 -18.57 -26.75
C GLU A 46 -25.12 -17.40 -25.84
N GLU A 47 -23.82 -17.26 -25.61
CA GLU A 47 -23.25 -16.00 -25.17
C GLU A 47 -23.55 -14.95 -26.24
N GLN A 48 -24.70 -14.32 -26.13
CA GLN A 48 -24.94 -13.06 -26.83
C GLN A 48 -24.09 -12.01 -26.10
N GLU A 49 -22.90 -11.76 -26.67
CA GLU A 49 -22.27 -10.44 -26.54
C GLU A 49 -23.35 -9.41 -26.91
N THR A 50 -23.89 -8.73 -25.90
CA THR A 50 -24.78 -7.58 -26.10
C THR A 50 -23.94 -6.43 -26.67
N GLN A 51 -23.69 -6.50 -27.99
CA GLN A 51 -23.25 -5.33 -28.73
C GLN A 51 -24.34 -4.29 -28.56
N SER A 52 -24.02 -3.18 -27.91
CA SER A 52 -24.91 -2.02 -27.84
C SER A 52 -25.25 -1.64 -29.28
N PRO A 53 -26.54 -1.33 -29.59
CA PRO A 53 -26.90 -0.97 -30.95
C PRO A 53 -26.02 0.19 -31.42
N ILE A 54 -25.39 0.01 -32.57
CA ILE A 54 -24.60 1.05 -33.23
C ILE A 54 -25.55 2.21 -33.47
N LYS A 55 -25.23 3.37 -32.85
CA LYS A 55 -26.04 4.57 -33.02
C LYS A 55 -25.38 5.47 -34.05
N GLU A 56 -26.08 5.70 -35.13
CA GLU A 56 -25.65 6.57 -36.21
C GLU A 56 -26.32 7.93 -36.11
N VAL A 57 -25.60 8.96 -36.54
CA VAL A 57 -26.08 10.34 -36.57
C VAL A 57 -25.79 10.92 -37.93
N GLU A 58 -26.82 11.45 -38.56
CA GLU A 58 -26.73 12.14 -39.84
C GLU A 58 -26.74 13.66 -39.65
N LEU A 59 -25.80 14.34 -40.27
CA LEU A 59 -25.73 15.80 -40.34
C LEU A 59 -25.72 16.24 -41.78
N ASN A 60 -26.57 17.22 -42.11
CA ASN A 60 -26.50 17.87 -43.41
C ASN A 60 -25.30 18.84 -43.49
N GLU A 61 -24.94 19.27 -44.67
CA GLU A 61 -23.75 20.10 -44.93
C GLU A 61 -23.77 21.42 -44.13
N ALA A 62 -24.94 22.06 -44.00
CA ALA A 62 -25.08 23.27 -43.21
C ALA A 62 -24.80 23.04 -41.71
N GLN A 63 -25.32 21.93 -41.16
CA GLN A 63 -25.11 21.53 -39.77
C GLN A 63 -23.63 21.14 -39.51
N TYR A 64 -23.04 20.40 -40.45
CA TYR A 64 -21.61 20.04 -40.39
C TYR A 64 -20.73 21.28 -40.37
N ASN A 65 -20.95 22.23 -41.29
CA ASN A 65 -20.18 23.46 -41.37
C ASN A 65 -20.35 24.38 -40.15
N ALA A 66 -21.57 24.41 -39.57
CA ALA A 66 -21.86 25.19 -38.38
C ALA A 66 -21.29 24.61 -37.07
N SER A 67 -20.97 23.34 -37.05
CA SER A 67 -20.57 22.63 -35.82
C SER A 67 -19.05 22.66 -35.51
N GLU A 68 -18.23 23.30 -36.35
CA GLU A 68 -16.77 23.35 -36.22
C GLU A 68 -16.14 21.96 -35.99
N ILE A 69 -16.67 20.91 -36.59
CA ILE A 69 -16.17 19.57 -36.47
C ILE A 69 -14.79 19.50 -37.11
N THR A 70 -13.79 18.98 -36.36
CA THR A 70 -12.47 18.64 -36.91
C THR A 70 -12.30 17.14 -36.86
N LEU A 71 -11.84 16.58 -37.97
CA LEU A 71 -11.56 15.16 -38.12
C LEU A 71 -10.06 14.89 -38.06
N GLY A 72 -9.69 13.72 -37.58
CA GLY A 72 -8.31 13.28 -37.55
C GLY A 72 -8.20 11.79 -37.21
N THR A 73 -7.01 11.38 -36.81
CA THR A 73 -6.71 10.00 -36.39
C THR A 73 -6.14 9.98 -34.99
N PHE A 74 -5.97 8.78 -34.42
CA PHE A 74 -5.26 8.62 -33.16
C PHE A 74 -3.86 9.20 -33.24
N THR A 75 -3.44 9.83 -32.17
CA THR A 75 -2.07 10.31 -32.03
C THR A 75 -1.34 9.47 -30.97
N MET A 76 -0.14 8.96 -31.29
CA MET A 76 0.69 8.32 -30.28
C MET A 76 1.25 9.38 -29.35
N LYS A 77 1.01 9.24 -28.05
CA LYS A 77 1.48 10.16 -26.99
C LYS A 77 2.16 9.40 -25.89
N ASN A 78 3.27 9.97 -25.41
CA ASN A 78 3.91 9.50 -24.18
C ASN A 78 3.18 10.13 -22.98
N LEU A 79 2.26 9.38 -22.37
CA LEU A 79 1.57 9.82 -21.17
C LEU A 79 2.23 9.22 -19.94
N SER A 80 2.39 10.05 -18.87
CA SER A 80 2.91 9.59 -17.59
C SER A 80 1.85 8.74 -16.90
N ASP A 81 2.19 7.51 -16.56
CA ASP A 81 1.34 6.64 -15.73
C ASP A 81 1.73 6.82 -14.27
N VAL A 82 0.76 6.88 -13.39
CA VAL A 82 0.96 7.07 -11.96
C VAL A 82 0.10 6.10 -11.17
N VAL A 83 0.60 5.67 -10.03
CA VAL A 83 -0.15 4.85 -9.06
C VAL A 83 -0.40 5.69 -7.82
N ASN A 84 -1.67 5.87 -7.48
CA ASN A 84 -2.07 6.49 -6.22
C ASN A 84 -2.04 5.44 -5.11
N ALA A 85 -1.40 5.78 -4.00
CA ALA A 85 -1.28 4.92 -2.84
C ALA A 85 -1.40 5.72 -1.55
N ASN A 86 -2.03 5.13 -0.55
CA ASN A 86 -2.09 5.69 0.79
C ASN A 86 -1.12 4.93 1.68
N GLY A 87 -0.68 5.56 2.76
CA GLY A 87 0.23 4.90 3.67
C GLY A 87 0.50 5.71 4.93
N TYR A 88 1.61 5.41 5.57
CA TYR A 88 2.03 6.08 6.80
C TYR A 88 3.54 6.11 6.91
N THR A 89 4.03 7.11 7.65
CA THR A 89 5.44 7.20 8.02
C THR A 89 5.78 6.14 9.06
N LYS A 90 6.95 5.53 8.94
CA LYS A 90 7.41 4.47 9.84
C LYS A 90 8.88 4.62 10.15
N SER A 91 9.28 4.32 11.38
CA SER A 91 10.68 4.19 11.73
C SER A 91 11.14 2.74 11.53
N PRO A 92 12.29 2.49 10.87
CA PRO A 92 12.85 1.16 10.76
C PRO A 92 13.10 0.52 12.12
N PRO A 93 13.00 -0.82 12.28
CA PRO A 93 13.24 -1.50 13.56
C PRO A 93 14.59 -1.18 14.20
N GLN A 94 15.64 -1.00 13.38
CA GLN A 94 16.98 -0.63 13.86
C GLN A 94 17.10 0.80 14.39
N ASN A 95 16.09 1.63 14.18
CA ASN A 95 15.98 3.00 14.68
C ASN A 95 14.97 3.12 15.82
N GLN A 96 14.55 2.01 16.39
CA GLN A 96 13.69 1.93 17.58
C GLN A 96 14.39 1.10 18.64
N ALA A 97 14.20 1.43 19.91
CA ALA A 97 14.75 0.67 21.01
C ALA A 97 13.78 0.62 22.17
N ASP A 98 13.52 -0.59 22.63
CA ASP A 98 12.85 -0.88 23.88
C ASP A 98 13.92 -1.04 24.96
N ILE A 99 13.96 -0.13 25.92
CA ILE A 99 14.93 -0.14 27.01
C ILE A 99 14.37 -0.94 28.15
N SER A 100 15.00 -2.06 28.46
CA SER A 100 14.68 -2.92 29.60
C SER A 100 15.89 -3.08 30.54
N VAL A 101 15.70 -3.72 31.68
CA VAL A 101 16.77 -4.04 32.64
C VAL A 101 17.21 -5.49 32.52
N HIS A 102 18.47 -5.73 32.89
CA HIS A 102 19.04 -7.08 32.98
C HIS A 102 18.93 -7.67 34.41
N LEU A 103 18.74 -6.85 35.42
CA LEU A 103 18.51 -7.24 36.81
C LEU A 103 17.28 -6.50 37.34
N SER A 104 16.43 -7.19 38.09
CA SER A 104 15.24 -6.61 38.69
C SER A 104 15.59 -5.67 39.84
N GLY A 105 14.72 -4.68 40.10
CA GLY A 105 14.88 -3.77 41.21
C GLY A 105 13.80 -2.70 41.26
N VAL A 106 13.91 -1.78 42.23
CA VAL A 106 12.96 -0.70 42.46
C VAL A 106 13.48 0.59 41.80
N VAL A 107 12.62 1.25 41.03
CA VAL A 107 12.92 2.54 40.38
C VAL A 107 13.12 3.63 41.45
N LYS A 108 14.32 4.23 41.50
CA LYS A 108 14.69 5.29 42.47
C LYS A 108 14.49 6.68 41.89
N SER A 109 14.88 6.88 40.64
CA SER A 109 14.70 8.17 39.95
C SER A 109 14.41 7.94 38.48
N ILE A 110 13.70 8.89 37.87
CA ILE A 110 13.46 8.99 36.42
C ILE A 110 13.96 10.36 36.00
N ASN A 111 14.88 10.42 35.02
CA ASN A 111 15.60 11.64 34.64
C ASN A 111 15.17 12.19 33.29
N VAL A 112 14.14 11.62 32.70
CA VAL A 112 13.63 11.97 31.35
C VAL A 112 12.11 12.00 31.37
N ILE A 113 11.53 12.72 30.40
CA ILE A 113 10.09 12.78 30.14
C ILE A 113 9.78 12.35 28.74
N GLU A 114 8.53 11.97 28.46
CA GLU A 114 8.06 11.68 27.11
C GLU A 114 8.21 12.90 26.19
N GLY A 115 8.61 12.67 24.93
CA GLY A 115 8.93 13.71 23.96
C GLY A 115 10.37 14.24 24.05
N GLN A 116 11.11 13.99 25.13
CA GLN A 116 12.48 14.46 25.28
C GLN A 116 13.45 13.72 24.37
N TYR A 117 14.35 14.45 23.70
CA TYR A 117 15.46 13.85 22.97
C TYR A 117 16.58 13.45 23.92
N VAL A 118 17.09 12.22 23.76
CA VAL A 118 18.17 11.65 24.54
C VAL A 118 19.32 11.18 23.63
N LYS A 119 20.53 11.21 24.16
CA LYS A 119 21.73 10.70 23.47
C LYS A 119 22.01 9.27 23.89
N LYS A 120 22.58 8.46 23.00
CA LYS A 120 23.08 7.12 23.34
C LYS A 120 24.02 7.20 24.55
N GLY A 121 23.80 6.32 25.56
CA GLY A 121 24.54 6.29 26.82
C GLY A 121 24.01 7.27 27.90
N GLN A 122 23.04 8.11 27.60
CA GLN A 122 22.42 9.02 28.60
C GLN A 122 21.64 8.20 29.64
N VAL A 123 21.76 8.57 30.91
CA VAL A 123 21.04 7.91 32.00
C VAL A 123 19.59 8.37 31.99
N LEU A 124 18.67 7.43 31.83
CA LEU A 124 17.23 7.63 31.78
C LEU A 124 16.58 7.50 33.17
N ALA A 125 17.04 6.52 33.95
CA ALA A 125 16.57 6.23 35.29
C ALA A 125 17.66 5.58 36.11
N THR A 126 17.46 5.50 37.42
CA THR A 126 18.29 4.71 38.33
C THR A 126 17.44 3.70 39.08
N ILE A 127 17.97 2.50 39.27
CA ILE A 127 17.29 1.39 39.92
C ILE A 127 18.12 0.87 41.06
N GLU A 128 17.48 0.65 42.20
CA GLU A 128 18.05 -0.02 43.37
C GLU A 128 17.78 -1.52 43.26
N SER A 129 18.85 -2.32 43.18
CA SER A 129 18.77 -3.78 43.03
C SER A 129 19.64 -4.51 44.01
N PRO A 130 19.09 -5.40 44.87
CA PRO A 130 19.88 -6.23 45.79
C PRO A 130 20.82 -7.17 45.04
N GLU A 131 20.42 -7.63 43.86
CA GLU A 131 21.28 -8.51 43.01
C GLU A 131 22.49 -7.74 42.48
N PHE A 132 22.30 -6.48 42.09
CA PHE A 132 23.39 -5.61 41.68
C PHE A 132 24.37 -5.37 42.82
N ALA A 133 23.89 -5.09 44.07
CA ALA A 133 24.72 -4.90 45.22
C ALA A 133 25.61 -6.16 45.51
N LYS A 134 25.04 -7.35 45.46
CA LYS A 134 25.77 -8.60 45.58
C LYS A 134 26.81 -8.77 44.49
N LEU A 135 26.51 -8.44 43.22
CA LEU A 135 27.45 -8.52 42.11
C LEU A 135 28.65 -7.58 42.33
N GLN A 136 28.42 -6.36 42.84
CA GLN A 136 29.47 -5.40 43.18
C GLN A 136 30.35 -5.90 44.34
N GLU A 137 29.75 -6.43 45.40
CA GLU A 137 30.48 -7.03 46.50
C GLU A 137 31.40 -8.17 46.03
N ALA A 138 30.89 -9.08 45.24
CA ALA A 138 31.64 -10.17 44.66
C ALA A 138 32.83 -9.67 43.80
N PHE A 139 32.59 -8.66 42.98
CA PHE A 139 33.63 -8.04 42.15
C PHE A 139 34.73 -7.36 42.99
N LEU A 140 34.37 -6.59 44.01
CA LEU A 140 35.34 -5.91 44.87
C LEU A 140 36.17 -6.92 45.65
N THR A 141 35.52 -7.95 46.20
CA THR A 141 36.23 -9.10 46.85
C THR A 141 37.22 -9.79 45.93
N SER A 142 36.75 -10.12 44.73
CA SER A 142 37.61 -10.79 43.70
C SER A 142 38.75 -9.87 43.25
N LYS A 143 38.51 -8.54 43.14
CA LYS A 143 39.57 -7.56 42.85
C LYS A 143 40.68 -7.59 43.88
N SER A 144 40.33 -7.50 45.18
CA SER A 144 41.32 -7.54 46.28
C SER A 144 42.07 -8.88 46.31
N ASN A 145 41.37 -10.01 46.10
CA ASN A 145 42.02 -11.33 46.04
C ASN A 145 42.96 -11.42 44.82
N MET A 146 42.58 -10.86 43.69
CA MET A 146 43.42 -10.87 42.49
C MET A 146 44.69 -10.05 42.67
N GLU A 147 44.59 -8.87 43.33
CA GLU A 147 45.77 -8.06 43.70
C GLU A 147 46.71 -8.81 44.62
N PHE A 148 46.20 -9.48 45.66
CA PHE A 148 46.99 -10.30 46.57
C PHE A 148 47.65 -11.47 45.86
N LEU A 149 46.89 -12.26 45.07
CA LEU A 149 47.41 -13.43 44.37
C LEU A 149 48.41 -13.06 43.28
N THR A 150 48.31 -11.88 42.68
CA THR A 150 49.30 -11.37 41.73
C THR A 150 50.65 -11.21 42.39
N LEU A 151 50.69 -10.51 43.55
CA LEU A 151 51.92 -10.31 44.30
C LEU A 151 52.49 -11.63 44.83
N GLU A 152 51.62 -12.55 45.29
CA GLU A 152 52.03 -13.87 45.75
C GLU A 152 52.60 -14.75 44.65
N TYR A 153 51.95 -14.75 43.47
CA TYR A 153 52.44 -15.46 42.28
C TYR A 153 53.84 -14.98 41.87
N ASP A 154 54.03 -13.66 41.78
CA ASP A 154 55.32 -13.06 41.41
C ASP A 154 56.44 -13.45 42.43
N ARG A 155 56.12 -13.37 43.75
CA ARG A 155 57.03 -13.77 44.82
C ARG A 155 57.39 -15.26 44.71
N GLN A 156 56.39 -16.15 44.57
CA GLN A 156 56.61 -17.58 44.48
C GLN A 156 57.34 -18.01 43.18
N LYS A 157 57.14 -17.23 42.13
CA LYS A 157 57.85 -17.41 40.87
C LYS A 157 59.38 -17.17 41.06
N ILE A 158 59.76 -16.05 41.67
CA ILE A 158 61.14 -15.71 41.93
C ILE A 158 61.78 -16.77 42.83
N LEU A 159 61.15 -17.19 43.95
CA LEU A 159 61.64 -18.20 44.88
C LEU A 159 61.77 -19.59 44.21
N SER A 160 60.87 -19.90 43.27
CA SER A 160 60.96 -21.17 42.51
C SER A 160 62.09 -21.16 41.48
N ASP A 161 62.34 -20.03 40.82
CA ASP A 161 63.41 -19.84 39.84
C ASP A 161 64.75 -19.89 40.51
N GLU A 162 64.93 -19.45 41.80
CA GLU A 162 66.08 -19.52 42.67
C GLU A 162 66.21 -20.88 43.39
N ASN A 163 65.35 -21.87 43.15
CA ASN A 163 65.29 -23.17 43.82
C ASN A 163 65.12 -23.09 45.34
N VAL A 164 64.61 -22.01 45.89
CA VAL A 164 64.38 -21.81 47.33
C VAL A 164 63.08 -22.46 47.81
N ASN A 165 62.11 -22.62 46.92
CA ASN A 165 60.75 -23.12 47.23
C ASN A 165 60.48 -24.43 46.47
N SER A 166 59.54 -25.26 46.99
CA SER A 166 59.14 -26.47 46.28
C SER A 166 58.25 -26.14 45.04
N LYS A 167 58.52 -26.86 43.96
CA LYS A 167 57.75 -26.74 42.72
C LYS A 167 56.23 -26.92 42.95
N LYS A 168 55.80 -27.70 43.94
CA LYS A 168 54.42 -27.95 44.32
C LYS A 168 53.79 -26.70 44.86
N VAL A 169 54.44 -25.86 45.66
CA VAL A 169 53.95 -24.63 46.22
C VAL A 169 53.71 -23.62 45.07
N PHE A 170 54.71 -23.47 44.19
CA PHE A 170 54.56 -22.58 43.02
C PHE A 170 53.42 -23.00 42.12
N GLN A 171 53.32 -24.35 41.81
CA GLN A 171 52.18 -24.81 40.99
C GLN A 171 50.80 -24.52 41.60
N ARG A 172 50.70 -24.68 42.94
CA ARG A 172 49.46 -24.35 43.67
C ARG A 172 49.13 -22.85 43.57
N THR A 173 50.10 -21.99 43.91
CA THR A 173 49.90 -20.54 43.80
C THR A 173 49.56 -20.11 42.40
N LYS A 174 50.16 -20.67 41.37
CA LYS A 174 49.81 -20.42 39.97
C LYS A 174 48.38 -20.82 39.64
N SER A 175 47.93 -22.00 40.13
CA SER A 175 46.56 -22.45 39.93
C SER A 175 45.56 -21.52 40.62
N ASP A 176 45.81 -21.11 41.86
CA ASP A 176 44.96 -20.22 42.62
C ASP A 176 44.86 -18.83 41.95
N PHE A 177 45.98 -18.31 41.42
CA PHE A 177 46.06 -17.10 40.65
C PHE A 177 45.20 -17.17 39.36
N GLU A 178 45.35 -18.24 38.58
CA GLU A 178 44.60 -18.39 37.31
C GLU A 178 43.07 -18.53 37.55
N ILE A 179 42.69 -19.25 38.63
CA ILE A 179 41.26 -19.36 39.02
C ILE A 179 40.67 -17.99 39.37
N GLU A 180 41.38 -17.22 40.24
CA GLU A 180 40.86 -15.90 40.63
C GLU A 180 40.86 -14.90 39.46
N LYS A 181 41.84 -14.95 38.58
CA LYS A 181 41.92 -14.18 37.36
C LYS A 181 40.70 -14.43 36.44
N ALA A 182 40.34 -15.70 36.29
CA ALA A 182 39.13 -16.07 35.50
C ALA A 182 37.85 -15.53 36.16
N ARG A 183 37.74 -15.66 37.51
CA ARG A 183 36.62 -15.15 38.29
C ARG A 183 36.51 -13.62 38.19
N PHE A 184 37.58 -12.88 38.40
CA PHE A 184 37.64 -11.43 38.26
C PHE A 184 37.20 -10.96 36.87
N SER A 185 37.76 -11.60 35.83
CA SER A 185 37.37 -11.29 34.44
C SER A 185 35.90 -11.56 34.17
N SER A 186 35.30 -12.62 34.71
CA SER A 186 33.87 -12.94 34.57
C SER A 186 33.02 -11.87 35.24
N LEU A 187 33.30 -11.47 36.48
CA LEU A 187 32.57 -10.47 37.23
C LEU A 187 32.68 -9.08 36.57
N GLN A 188 33.86 -8.75 36.05
CA GLN A 188 34.07 -7.52 35.27
C GLN A 188 33.20 -7.48 34.02
N LYS A 189 33.10 -8.57 33.27
CA LYS A 189 32.23 -8.67 32.10
C LYS A 189 30.74 -8.51 32.47
N GLN A 190 30.31 -9.10 33.59
CA GLN A 190 28.94 -8.94 34.08
C GLN A 190 28.62 -7.49 34.42
N LEU A 191 29.51 -6.75 35.10
CA LEU A 191 29.33 -5.33 35.35
C LEU A 191 29.32 -4.47 34.08
N ASN A 192 30.17 -4.79 33.11
CA ASN A 192 30.20 -4.09 31.82
C ASN A 192 28.86 -4.24 31.03
N ILE A 193 28.21 -5.42 31.09
CA ILE A 193 26.89 -5.64 30.51
C ILE A 193 25.86 -4.71 31.12
N LEU A 194 25.97 -4.35 32.40
CA LEU A 194 25.13 -3.42 33.11
C LEU A 194 25.49 -1.94 32.86
N ASN A 195 26.43 -1.65 31.96
CA ASN A 195 26.97 -0.31 31.68
C ASN A 195 27.62 0.34 32.92
N ILE A 196 28.15 -0.45 33.83
CA ILE A 196 28.87 0.02 35.02
C ILE A 196 30.36 0.02 34.74
N ASP A 197 30.99 1.15 34.92
CA ASP A 197 32.42 1.29 34.89
C ASP A 197 33.01 0.74 36.21
N SER A 198 33.61 -0.42 36.11
CA SER A 198 34.25 -1.16 37.23
C SER A 198 35.39 -0.35 37.90
N GLY A 199 35.88 0.74 37.28
CA GLY A 199 36.93 1.60 37.82
C GLY A 199 36.42 2.69 38.79
N LYS A 200 35.12 2.98 38.81
CA LYS A 200 34.55 4.12 39.58
C LYS A 200 34.09 3.80 41.03
N GLY A 201 34.39 2.60 41.52
CA GLY A 201 33.98 2.19 42.86
C GLY A 201 32.55 1.69 42.96
N SER A 202 32.02 1.57 44.20
CA SER A 202 30.66 1.08 44.43
C SER A 202 29.62 2.17 44.14
N ALA A 203 28.63 1.85 43.30
CA ALA A 203 27.49 2.71 43.04
C ALA A 203 26.25 2.20 43.82
N PRO A 204 25.50 3.07 44.50
CA PRO A 204 24.32 2.64 45.28
C PRO A 204 23.16 2.20 44.40
N THR A 205 23.16 2.58 43.14
CA THR A 205 22.09 2.28 42.17
C THR A 205 22.65 1.89 40.82
N MET A 206 21.88 1.09 40.09
CA MET A 206 22.16 0.67 38.70
C MET A 206 21.55 1.69 37.73
N PRO A 207 22.32 2.31 36.83
CA PRO A 207 21.81 3.20 35.80
C PRO A 207 21.12 2.42 34.67
N VAL A 208 20.00 2.95 34.20
CA VAL A 208 19.35 2.55 32.95
C VAL A 208 19.71 3.58 31.91
N VAL A 209 20.37 3.16 30.84
CA VAL A 209 20.90 4.06 29.81
C VAL A 209 20.24 3.86 28.45
N ALA A 210 20.19 4.93 27.67
CA ALA A 210 19.69 4.88 26.29
C ALA A 210 20.65 4.06 25.41
N SER A 211 20.13 3.05 24.70
CA SER A 211 20.91 2.21 23.76
C SER A 211 21.13 2.91 22.43
N ILE A 212 20.23 3.82 22.03
CA ILE A 212 20.30 4.66 20.84
C ILE A 212 20.06 6.13 21.20
N SER A 213 20.40 7.05 20.30
CA SER A 213 19.96 8.44 20.37
C SER A 213 18.58 8.57 19.71
N GLY A 214 17.68 9.36 20.26
CA GLY A 214 16.34 9.54 19.73
C GLY A 214 15.41 10.22 20.73
N SER A 215 14.13 10.29 20.41
CA SER A 215 13.10 10.83 21.31
C SER A 215 12.45 9.72 22.12
N VAL A 216 12.23 9.97 23.41
CA VAL A 216 11.50 9.06 24.30
C VAL A 216 10.02 9.11 23.93
N THR A 217 9.46 8.02 23.45
CA THR A 217 8.05 7.94 23.01
C THR A 217 7.12 7.40 24.10
N ALA A 218 7.66 6.63 25.05
CA ALA A 218 6.89 6.16 26.20
C ALA A 218 7.78 5.98 27.43
N VAL A 219 7.22 6.24 28.61
CA VAL A 219 7.80 5.98 29.93
C VAL A 219 6.85 5.04 30.69
N ASN A 220 7.20 3.75 30.74
CA ASN A 220 6.34 2.69 31.28
C ASN A 220 6.57 2.39 32.76
N ILE A 221 7.28 3.27 33.48
CA ILE A 221 7.64 3.11 34.87
C ILE A 221 7.28 4.34 35.70
N LYS A 222 7.22 4.14 37.03
CA LYS A 222 7.00 5.20 38.02
C LYS A 222 8.03 5.06 39.13
N ILE A 223 8.37 6.14 39.83
CA ILE A 223 9.24 6.11 41.00
C ILE A 223 8.60 5.18 42.04
N GLY A 224 9.39 4.26 42.62
CA GLY A 224 8.92 3.24 43.55
C GLY A 224 8.30 1.97 42.90
N SER A 225 8.08 1.96 41.58
CA SER A 225 7.61 0.74 40.89
C SER A 225 8.74 -0.29 40.76
N ASN A 226 8.36 -1.57 40.59
CA ASN A 226 9.32 -2.64 40.31
C ASN A 226 9.66 -2.65 38.82
N ALA A 227 10.95 -2.64 38.51
CA ALA A 227 11.48 -2.85 37.17
C ALA A 227 11.82 -4.35 37.00
N GLU A 228 11.14 -5.00 36.07
CA GLU A 228 11.29 -6.43 35.81
C GLU A 228 12.09 -6.70 34.52
N VAL A 229 12.87 -7.77 34.52
CA VAL A 229 13.63 -8.22 33.35
C VAL A 229 12.67 -8.57 32.22
N GLY A 230 12.97 -8.09 31.00
CA GLY A 230 12.17 -8.36 29.78
C GLY A 230 10.97 -7.44 29.58
N LYS A 231 10.63 -6.58 30.56
CA LYS A 231 9.60 -5.54 30.38
C LYS A 231 10.23 -4.23 29.92
N PRO A 232 9.73 -3.61 28.83
CA PRO A 232 10.20 -2.29 28.38
C PRO A 232 9.90 -1.22 29.43
N LEU A 233 10.93 -0.50 29.87
CA LEU A 233 10.81 0.66 30.77
C LEU A 233 10.64 1.96 29.99
N PHE A 234 11.33 2.07 28.87
CA PHE A 234 11.28 3.22 27.96
C PHE A 234 11.24 2.73 26.53
N ASN A 235 10.56 3.49 25.67
CA ASN A 235 10.64 3.33 24.23
C ASN A 235 11.33 4.56 23.65
N ILE A 236 12.35 4.35 22.80
CA ILE A 236 13.10 5.43 22.14
C ILE A 236 13.01 5.22 20.64
N VAL A 237 12.74 6.30 19.92
CA VAL A 237 12.65 6.29 18.44
C VAL A 237 13.54 7.38 17.85
N ASP A 238 14.41 6.97 16.93
CA ASP A 238 15.19 7.90 16.12
C ASP A 238 14.40 8.25 14.85
N ASN A 239 13.90 9.49 14.80
CA ASN A 239 13.12 10.01 13.67
C ASN A 239 13.98 10.48 12.48
N SER A 240 15.32 10.41 12.57
CA SER A 240 16.22 10.88 11.50
C SER A 240 16.15 10.03 10.24
N LYS A 241 15.67 8.79 10.34
CA LYS A 241 15.63 7.80 9.22
C LYS A 241 14.26 7.22 9.01
N LEU A 242 13.24 8.07 9.05
CA LEU A 242 11.89 7.66 8.70
C LEU A 242 11.81 7.27 7.22
N HIS A 243 10.96 6.31 6.93
CA HIS A 243 10.51 5.95 5.60
C HIS A 243 8.98 5.95 5.53
N VAL A 244 8.44 5.82 4.35
CA VAL A 244 7.00 5.72 4.12
C VAL A 244 6.67 4.29 3.71
N ASP A 245 5.69 3.69 4.38
CA ASP A 245 5.07 2.43 3.98
C ASP A 245 3.77 2.76 3.24
N LEU A 246 3.78 2.57 1.91
CA LEU A 246 2.64 2.79 1.03
C LEU A 246 1.92 1.48 0.77
N LEU A 247 0.60 1.49 0.78
CA LEU A 247 -0.25 0.35 0.47
C LEU A 247 -0.67 0.41 -0.99
N VAL A 248 -0.12 -0.47 -1.81
CA VAL A 248 -0.44 -0.58 -3.24
C VAL A 248 -1.33 -1.80 -3.47
N TYR A 249 -2.46 -1.60 -4.15
CA TYR A 249 -3.39 -2.68 -4.47
C TYR A 249 -2.84 -3.63 -5.54
N GLU A 250 -3.29 -4.88 -5.51
CA GLU A 250 -2.85 -5.96 -6.41
C GLU A 250 -2.87 -5.56 -7.90
N LYS A 251 -3.93 -4.88 -8.34
CA LYS A 251 -4.10 -4.42 -9.73
C LYS A 251 -2.97 -3.52 -10.25
N ASP A 252 -2.33 -2.76 -9.35
CA ASP A 252 -1.28 -1.79 -9.69
C ASP A 252 0.12 -2.28 -9.31
N LEU A 253 0.22 -3.44 -8.62
CA LEU A 253 1.47 -3.97 -8.09
C LEU A 253 2.51 -4.24 -9.20
N GLN A 254 2.07 -4.72 -10.36
CA GLN A 254 2.97 -5.03 -11.48
C GLN A 254 3.67 -3.78 -12.06
N LYS A 255 3.10 -2.60 -11.84
CA LYS A 255 3.64 -1.32 -12.30
C LYS A 255 4.70 -0.75 -11.34
N VAL A 256 4.69 -1.15 -10.06
CA VAL A 256 5.53 -0.56 -9.02
C VAL A 256 6.82 -1.34 -8.84
N ARG A 257 7.95 -0.63 -8.88
CA ARG A 257 9.31 -1.20 -8.77
C ARG A 257 10.21 -0.32 -7.91
N ALA A 258 11.24 -0.94 -7.31
CA ALA A 258 12.30 -0.18 -6.66
C ALA A 258 12.98 0.79 -7.64
N GLY A 259 13.33 1.97 -7.15
CA GLY A 259 13.96 3.02 -7.92
C GLY A 259 12.99 4.10 -8.44
N GLN A 260 11.68 3.88 -8.42
CA GLN A 260 10.69 4.86 -8.84
C GLN A 260 10.61 6.05 -7.88
N SER A 261 10.35 7.23 -8.44
CA SER A 261 10.12 8.44 -7.66
C SER A 261 8.72 8.46 -7.08
N ILE A 262 8.61 8.96 -5.86
CA ILE A 262 7.31 9.22 -5.23
C ILE A 262 7.20 10.67 -4.81
N ARG A 263 5.98 11.16 -4.81
CA ARG A 263 5.57 12.44 -4.23
C ARG A 263 4.42 12.17 -3.27
N PHE A 264 4.47 12.72 -2.08
CA PHE A 264 3.41 12.51 -1.12
C PHE A 264 3.16 13.76 -0.29
N ASN A 265 1.93 13.90 0.18
CA ASN A 265 1.49 14.96 1.08
C ASN A 265 1.01 14.35 2.39
N LEU A 266 1.20 15.06 3.49
CA LEU A 266 0.60 14.72 4.77
C LEU A 266 -0.88 15.09 4.75
N THR A 267 -1.74 14.23 5.23
CA THR A 267 -3.21 14.42 5.19
C THR A 267 -3.65 15.68 5.95
N ASN A 268 -2.88 16.15 6.93
CA ASN A 268 -3.25 17.27 7.80
C ASN A 268 -2.43 18.55 7.55
N GLN A 269 -1.60 18.58 6.51
CA GLN A 269 -0.79 19.75 6.16
C GLN A 269 -0.99 20.06 4.67
N ASP A 270 -1.80 21.06 4.39
CA ASP A 270 -2.07 21.49 3.03
C ASP A 270 -0.80 22.00 2.35
N ASN A 271 -0.55 21.47 1.15
CA ASN A 271 0.45 21.93 0.17
C ASN A 271 1.95 21.69 0.42
N ILE A 272 2.33 20.82 1.34
CA ILE A 272 3.75 20.45 1.44
C ILE A 272 4.00 19.14 0.70
N GLU A 273 4.51 19.24 -0.52
CA GLU A 273 4.95 18.08 -1.28
C GLU A 273 6.29 17.55 -0.74
N ILE A 274 6.27 16.33 -0.26
CA ILE A 274 7.47 15.60 0.17
C ILE A 274 7.82 14.61 -0.93
N ARG A 275 9.11 14.53 -1.25
CA ARG A 275 9.62 13.65 -2.30
C ARG A 275 10.39 12.48 -1.71
N GLY A 276 10.29 11.36 -2.40
CA GLY A 276 10.97 10.16 -2.00
C GLY A 276 11.26 9.23 -3.17
N LYS A 277 11.79 8.08 -2.84
CA LYS A 277 12.12 7.04 -3.81
C LYS A 277 11.79 5.68 -3.26
N VAL A 278 11.11 4.86 -4.03
CA VAL A 278 10.85 3.45 -3.67
C VAL A 278 12.18 2.71 -3.56
N PHE A 279 12.44 2.08 -2.41
CA PHE A 279 13.65 1.27 -2.24
C PHE A 279 13.33 -0.24 -2.14
N ASN A 280 12.12 -0.59 -1.76
CA ASN A 280 11.71 -2.00 -1.68
C ASN A 280 10.20 -2.15 -1.88
N VAL A 281 9.78 -3.30 -2.42
CA VAL A 281 8.40 -3.73 -2.55
C VAL A 281 8.28 -5.06 -1.80
N SER A 282 7.39 -5.13 -0.81
CA SER A 282 7.15 -6.33 -0.03
C SER A 282 6.64 -7.46 -0.94
N GLN A 283 6.95 -8.70 -0.57
CA GLN A 283 6.49 -9.90 -1.29
C GLN A 283 5.36 -10.64 -0.56
N SER A 284 4.71 -9.95 0.36
CA SER A 284 3.55 -10.49 1.10
C SER A 284 2.40 -9.51 1.07
N PHE A 285 1.19 -10.05 0.95
CA PHE A 285 -0.03 -9.25 1.07
C PHE A 285 -0.32 -8.94 2.55
N ALA A 286 -0.82 -7.74 2.82
CA ALA A 286 -1.48 -7.44 4.08
C ALA A 286 -2.84 -8.15 4.07
N ASN A 287 -3.06 -9.06 5.04
CA ASN A 287 -4.16 -10.03 5.03
C ASN A 287 -5.57 -9.41 4.93
N GLU A 288 -5.75 -8.16 5.33
CA GLU A 288 -7.09 -7.53 5.37
C GLU A 288 -7.44 -6.70 4.14
N THR A 289 -6.45 -6.16 3.42
CA THR A 289 -6.67 -5.13 2.40
C THR A 289 -6.34 -5.54 0.97
N LYS A 290 -5.84 -6.77 0.74
CA LYS A 290 -5.31 -7.23 -0.57
C LYS A 290 -4.31 -6.23 -1.18
N SER A 291 -3.54 -5.58 -0.33
CA SER A 291 -2.50 -4.63 -0.72
C SER A 291 -1.12 -5.15 -0.32
N VAL A 292 -0.11 -4.63 -0.99
CA VAL A 292 1.31 -4.92 -0.70
C VAL A 292 1.97 -3.65 -0.21
N ALA A 293 2.80 -3.78 0.83
CA ALA A 293 3.56 -2.65 1.35
C ALA A 293 4.70 -2.30 0.39
N VAL A 294 4.77 -1.04 0.00
CA VAL A 294 5.85 -0.45 -0.79
C VAL A 294 6.61 0.53 0.09
N HIS A 295 7.89 0.27 0.29
CA HIS A 295 8.74 1.06 1.17
C HIS A 295 9.49 2.13 0.38
N ALA A 296 9.37 3.38 0.78
CA ALA A 296 10.01 4.50 0.10
C ALA A 296 10.79 5.40 1.07
N ASN A 297 12.02 5.76 0.69
CA ASN A 297 12.83 6.73 1.40
C ASN A 297 12.30 8.14 1.21
N ILE A 298 12.51 8.99 2.21
CA ILE A 298 12.22 10.42 2.16
C ILE A 298 13.51 11.14 1.77
N THR A 299 13.49 11.93 0.69
CA THR A 299 14.69 12.61 0.16
C THR A 299 14.80 14.06 0.58
N ASN A 300 13.69 14.77 0.78
CA ASN A 300 13.68 16.16 1.25
C ASN A 300 13.03 16.24 2.63
N ASN A 301 13.76 15.88 3.68
CA ASN A 301 13.26 15.91 5.06
C ASN A 301 13.49 17.29 5.70
N SER A 302 12.71 18.28 5.28
CA SER A 302 12.69 19.63 5.92
C SER A 302 11.64 19.77 7.01
N HIS A 303 10.86 18.71 7.27
CA HIS A 303 9.72 18.74 8.18
C HIS A 303 9.91 17.78 9.36
N SER A 304 9.39 18.14 10.52
CA SER A 304 9.37 17.28 11.71
C SER A 304 8.36 16.15 11.54
N LEU A 305 8.75 15.12 10.81
CA LEU A 305 7.94 13.93 10.66
C LEU A 305 8.07 13.04 11.90
N ILE A 306 6.96 12.43 12.29
CA ILE A 306 6.93 11.41 13.33
C ILE A 306 6.33 10.11 12.77
N PRO A 307 6.65 8.94 13.35
CA PRO A 307 6.06 7.68 12.92
C PRO A 307 4.53 7.70 13.10
N GLY A 308 3.82 7.07 12.15
CA GLY A 308 2.36 6.95 12.18
C GLY A 308 1.59 8.10 11.52
N MET A 309 2.26 9.08 10.90
CA MET A 309 1.57 10.11 10.12
C MET A 309 1.02 9.51 8.83
N TYR A 310 -0.25 9.78 8.53
CA TYR A 310 -0.88 9.36 7.27
C TYR A 310 -0.39 10.20 6.10
N VAL A 311 -0.18 9.52 4.98
CA VAL A 311 0.28 10.12 3.73
C VAL A 311 -0.57 9.67 2.55
N ASN A 312 -0.80 10.58 1.61
CA ASN A 312 -1.33 10.30 0.28
C ASN A 312 -0.17 10.47 -0.71
N ALA A 313 0.13 9.42 -1.46
CA ALA A 313 1.30 9.37 -2.33
C ALA A 313 0.93 9.07 -3.77
N ILE A 314 1.71 9.60 -4.67
CA ILE A 314 1.71 9.33 -6.10
C ILE A 314 3.06 8.71 -6.44
N ILE A 315 3.04 7.49 -6.97
CA ILE A 315 4.23 6.77 -7.46
C ILE A 315 4.30 7.00 -8.97
N ASP A 316 5.40 7.55 -9.46
CA ASP A 316 5.65 7.73 -10.89
C ASP A 316 6.12 6.39 -11.46
N VAL A 317 5.26 5.73 -12.25
CA VAL A 317 5.58 4.39 -12.80
C VAL A 317 6.18 4.46 -14.22
N GLY A 318 6.40 5.65 -14.73
CA GLY A 318 7.05 5.92 -16.01
C GLY A 318 6.10 6.51 -17.05
N THR A 319 6.58 6.61 -18.27
CA THR A 319 5.80 7.05 -19.43
C THR A 319 5.51 5.85 -20.32
N LYS A 320 4.29 5.78 -20.83
CA LYS A 320 3.88 4.78 -21.80
C LYS A 320 3.43 5.47 -23.07
N GLU A 321 3.92 5.02 -24.20
CA GLU A 321 3.40 5.44 -25.49
C GLU A 321 2.05 4.76 -25.71
N VAL A 322 1.00 5.58 -25.86
CA VAL A 322 -0.38 5.12 -25.98
C VAL A 322 -1.10 5.88 -27.08
N GLN A 323 -2.12 5.24 -27.67
CA GLN A 323 -3.08 5.92 -28.53
C GLN A 323 -3.89 6.91 -27.70
N ALA A 324 -3.90 8.16 -28.11
CA ALA A 324 -4.57 9.24 -27.39
C ALA A 324 -5.36 10.12 -28.35
N LEU A 325 -6.44 10.69 -27.84
CA LEU A 325 -7.23 11.73 -28.49
C LEU A 325 -7.29 12.98 -27.60
N PRO A 326 -7.58 14.14 -28.16
CA PRO A 326 -7.95 15.31 -27.37
C PRO A 326 -9.12 14.98 -26.44
N ILE A 327 -9.13 15.53 -25.24
CA ILE A 327 -10.20 15.28 -24.25
C ILE A 327 -11.57 15.66 -24.82
N GLU A 328 -11.64 16.69 -25.68
CA GLU A 328 -12.84 17.16 -26.35
C GLU A 328 -13.45 16.16 -27.37
N ALA A 329 -12.66 15.17 -27.79
CA ALA A 329 -13.12 14.10 -28.69
C ALA A 329 -13.95 13.04 -27.97
N VAL A 330 -13.86 12.94 -26.63
CA VAL A 330 -14.54 11.92 -25.84
C VAL A 330 -15.77 12.48 -25.16
N ILE A 331 -16.88 11.80 -25.36
CA ILE A 331 -18.17 12.13 -24.74
C ILE A 331 -18.53 11.09 -23.69
N LYS A 332 -19.03 11.57 -22.55
CA LYS A 332 -19.59 10.73 -21.50
C LYS A 332 -21.12 10.74 -21.57
N ALA A 333 -21.70 9.58 -21.75
CA ALA A 333 -23.15 9.40 -21.74
C ALA A 333 -23.52 8.07 -21.08
N ASP A 334 -24.56 8.05 -20.26
CA ASP A 334 -25.08 6.84 -19.57
C ASP A 334 -24.00 6.05 -18.77
N GLY A 335 -23.03 6.78 -18.19
CA GLY A 335 -21.93 6.18 -17.44
C GLY A 335 -20.86 5.50 -18.29
N ARG A 336 -20.93 5.63 -19.63
CA ARG A 336 -19.97 5.11 -20.60
C ARG A 336 -19.30 6.24 -21.36
N GLU A 337 -18.22 5.90 -22.08
CA GLU A 337 -17.41 6.85 -22.83
C GLU A 337 -17.43 6.48 -24.32
N PHE A 338 -17.59 7.49 -25.17
CA PHE A 338 -17.79 7.33 -26.60
C PHE A 338 -16.93 8.31 -27.41
N ILE A 339 -16.59 7.90 -28.62
CA ILE A 339 -16.05 8.73 -29.68
C ILE A 339 -16.96 8.64 -30.90
N PHE A 340 -16.82 9.59 -31.81
CA PHE A 340 -17.53 9.54 -33.11
C PHE A 340 -16.52 9.35 -34.24
N ILE A 341 -16.87 8.50 -35.21
CA ILE A 341 -16.14 8.30 -36.44
C ILE A 341 -17.04 8.68 -37.63
N LEU A 342 -16.45 9.28 -38.65
CA LEU A 342 -17.13 9.58 -39.90
C LEU A 342 -17.16 8.32 -40.76
N GLU A 343 -18.31 7.83 -41.14
CA GLU A 343 -18.48 6.79 -42.16
C GLU A 343 -18.31 7.40 -43.56
N GLU A 344 -17.35 6.90 -44.32
CA GLU A 344 -17.27 7.22 -45.75
C GLU A 344 -18.37 6.44 -46.46
N GLY A 345 -19.45 7.14 -46.88
CA GLY A 345 -20.66 6.56 -47.43
C GLY A 345 -20.40 5.51 -48.52
N HIS A 346 -21.03 4.36 -48.37
CA HIS A 346 -21.30 3.47 -49.47
C HIS A 346 -22.13 4.24 -50.46
N LYS A 347 -21.64 4.41 -51.70
CA LYS A 347 -22.48 4.77 -52.83
C LYS A 347 -23.44 3.60 -53.03
N GLU A 348 -24.66 3.71 -52.50
CA GLU A 348 -25.75 2.84 -52.95
C GLU A 348 -26.01 3.18 -54.39
N GLY A 349 -25.44 2.38 -55.29
CA GLY A 349 -25.87 2.33 -56.67
C GLY A 349 -27.22 1.64 -56.73
N HIS A 350 -28.31 2.43 -56.73
CA HIS A 350 -29.58 1.93 -57.19
C HIS A 350 -29.51 1.77 -58.69
N ASP A 351 -29.09 0.57 -59.14
CA ASP A 351 -29.35 0.07 -60.50
C ASP A 351 -30.86 -0.23 -60.61
N HIS A 352 -31.60 0.76 -61.05
CA HIS A 352 -32.94 0.49 -61.58
C HIS A 352 -32.78 -0.19 -62.95
N GLU A 353 -32.85 -1.54 -62.99
CA GLU A 353 -33.16 -2.26 -64.20
C GLU A 353 -34.47 -1.75 -64.81
N LYS A 354 -34.37 -1.08 -65.95
CA LYS A 354 -35.51 -0.73 -66.80
C LYS A 354 -35.96 -2.02 -67.48
N GLU A 355 -36.99 -2.65 -66.94
CA GLU A 355 -37.81 -3.55 -67.76
C GLU A 355 -38.56 -2.77 -68.85
N VAL A 356 -38.21 -3.06 -70.09
CA VAL A 356 -38.86 -2.57 -71.27
C VAL A 356 -40.12 -3.37 -71.48
N HIS A 357 -41.31 -2.77 -71.23
CA HIS A 357 -42.55 -3.26 -71.81
C HIS A 357 -42.99 -2.32 -72.90
N ASP A 358 -42.93 -2.81 -74.16
CA ASP A 358 -43.63 -2.33 -75.33
C ASP A 358 -45.13 -2.56 -75.13
N GLU A 359 -45.93 -1.51 -75.17
CA GLU A 359 -47.22 -1.58 -75.87
C GLU A 359 -47.77 -0.17 -76.14
N VAL A 360 -48.18 -0.08 -77.36
CA VAL A 360 -48.77 1.08 -78.08
C VAL A 360 -50.15 1.34 -77.53
N GLU A 361 -50.55 2.62 -77.26
CA GLU A 361 -51.72 3.22 -77.86
C GLU A 361 -51.82 4.74 -77.58
N ARG A 362 -52.23 5.43 -78.65
CA ARG A 362 -52.43 6.86 -78.77
C ARG A 362 -53.62 7.36 -77.96
N HIS A 363 -53.48 8.49 -77.32
CA HIS A 363 -54.49 9.54 -77.29
C HIS A 363 -53.85 10.87 -76.95
N SER A 364 -54.10 11.84 -77.82
CA SER A 364 -53.78 13.23 -77.74
C SER A 364 -54.68 13.91 -76.72
N HIS A 365 -54.19 14.71 -75.80
CA HIS A 365 -54.80 15.96 -75.33
C HIS A 365 -53.72 16.93 -74.88
N ASP A 366 -53.81 18.08 -75.47
CA ASP A 366 -53.10 19.30 -75.24
C ASP A 366 -53.57 19.91 -73.91
N ASP A 367 -52.63 20.18 -72.99
CA ASP A 367 -52.77 21.26 -72.01
C ASP A 367 -51.39 21.58 -71.41
N SER A 368 -50.96 22.78 -71.70
CA SER A 368 -49.72 23.40 -71.22
C SER A 368 -49.89 23.79 -69.79
N HIS A 369 -49.05 23.13 -68.89
CA HIS A 369 -48.74 23.70 -67.60
C HIS A 369 -47.21 23.58 -67.42
N ASP A 370 -46.58 24.79 -67.38
CA ASP A 370 -45.24 25.05 -66.97
C ASP A 370 -45.04 24.56 -65.52
N HIS A 371 -44.44 23.40 -65.34
CA HIS A 371 -43.86 22.99 -64.06
C HIS A 371 -42.36 23.28 -64.11
N VAL A 372 -41.98 24.35 -63.41
CA VAL A 372 -40.61 24.62 -63.04
C VAL A 372 -40.19 23.47 -62.13
N GLU A 373 -39.44 22.50 -62.68
CA GLU A 373 -38.71 21.52 -61.86
C GLU A 373 -37.64 22.26 -61.04
N ALA A 374 -37.92 22.45 -59.75
CA ALA A 374 -36.89 22.80 -58.79
C ALA A 374 -35.97 21.60 -58.67
N GLU A 375 -34.80 21.66 -59.27
CA GLU A 375 -33.69 20.75 -58.97
C GLU A 375 -33.42 20.83 -57.46
N HIS A 376 -33.88 19.83 -56.69
CA HIS A 376 -33.42 19.62 -55.33
C HIS A 376 -31.94 19.18 -55.42
N GLU A 377 -31.04 20.13 -55.21
CA GLU A 377 -29.64 19.78 -54.86
C GLU A 377 -29.72 18.87 -53.63
N VAL A 378 -29.43 17.59 -53.83
CA VAL A 378 -29.24 16.63 -52.74
C VAL A 378 -27.98 17.07 -51.99
N GLY A 379 -28.21 17.85 -50.94
CA GLY A 379 -27.12 18.34 -50.07
C GLY A 379 -26.34 17.17 -49.51
N LYS A 380 -25.03 17.32 -49.45
CA LYS A 380 -24.09 16.31 -48.94
C LYS A 380 -24.45 15.99 -47.49
N THR A 381 -24.66 14.69 -47.18
CA THR A 381 -24.97 14.21 -45.84
C THR A 381 -23.72 13.52 -45.26
N PHE A 382 -23.45 13.79 -43.99
CA PHE A 382 -22.34 13.20 -43.25
C PHE A 382 -22.90 12.26 -42.18
N HIS A 383 -22.42 11.00 -42.23
CA HIS A 383 -22.83 9.95 -41.30
C HIS A 383 -21.77 9.73 -40.26
N PHE A 384 -22.16 9.80 -38.99
CA PHE A 384 -21.26 9.60 -37.85
C PHE A 384 -21.72 8.39 -37.03
N GLN A 385 -20.80 7.47 -36.79
CA GLN A 385 -21.03 6.30 -35.97
C GLN A 385 -20.49 6.55 -34.55
N ARG A 386 -21.29 6.24 -33.54
CA ARG A 386 -20.88 6.33 -32.13
C ARG A 386 -20.21 5.04 -31.68
N ILE A 387 -18.96 5.11 -31.26
CA ILE A 387 -18.12 3.98 -30.82
C ILE A 387 -17.88 4.07 -29.33
N GLU A 388 -18.17 3.00 -28.59
CA GLU A 388 -17.84 2.91 -27.16
C GLU A 388 -16.35 2.66 -27.00
N VAL A 389 -15.72 3.41 -26.07
CA VAL A 389 -14.30 3.34 -25.77
C VAL A 389 -14.09 3.32 -24.27
N LYS A 390 -12.90 2.89 -23.85
CA LYS A 390 -12.44 3.02 -22.48
C LYS A 390 -11.33 4.05 -22.41
N THR A 391 -11.48 5.06 -21.57
CA THR A 391 -10.42 6.03 -21.35
C THR A 391 -9.45 5.57 -20.26
N GLY A 392 -8.20 6.01 -20.37
CA GLY A 392 -7.15 5.79 -19.38
C GLY A 392 -6.58 7.10 -18.84
N THR A 393 -5.26 7.20 -18.76
CA THR A 393 -4.56 8.40 -18.27
C THR A 393 -4.86 9.61 -19.13
N ALA A 394 -5.24 10.72 -18.48
CA ALA A 394 -5.45 12.02 -19.14
C ALA A 394 -4.34 13.00 -18.71
N GLN A 395 -3.67 13.62 -19.69
CA GLN A 395 -2.57 14.56 -19.44
C GLN A 395 -2.41 15.53 -20.62
N LEU A 396 -2.10 16.80 -20.33
CA LEU A 396 -1.80 17.84 -21.33
C LEU A 396 -2.88 17.99 -22.42
N GLY A 397 -4.16 17.87 -22.06
CA GLY A 397 -5.28 18.00 -22.99
C GLY A 397 -5.57 16.74 -23.84
N TYR A 398 -4.84 15.65 -23.64
CA TYR A 398 -5.04 14.36 -24.28
C TYR A 398 -5.47 13.30 -23.27
N VAL A 399 -6.23 12.31 -23.74
CA VAL A 399 -6.64 11.14 -22.96
C VAL A 399 -6.31 9.86 -23.71
N GLN A 400 -5.78 8.89 -23.00
CA GLN A 400 -5.53 7.56 -23.53
C GLN A 400 -6.84 6.88 -23.89
N ILE A 401 -6.91 6.27 -25.08
CA ILE A 401 -8.08 5.55 -25.59
C ILE A 401 -7.73 4.06 -25.73
N THR A 402 -8.64 3.23 -25.29
CA THR A 402 -8.66 1.80 -25.57
C THR A 402 -9.96 1.48 -26.28
N LEU A 403 -9.85 0.99 -27.52
CA LEU A 403 -11.02 0.59 -28.31
C LEU A 403 -11.62 -0.70 -27.73
N LEU A 404 -12.94 -0.79 -27.65
CA LEU A 404 -13.68 -1.98 -27.27
C LEU A 404 -14.10 -2.82 -28.48
N GLN A 405 -14.08 -2.22 -29.67
CA GLN A 405 -14.33 -2.86 -30.95
C GLN A 405 -13.26 -2.40 -31.95
N ASP A 406 -12.97 -3.22 -32.95
CA ASP A 406 -11.99 -2.88 -33.97
C ASP A 406 -12.60 -1.86 -34.95
N ILE A 407 -11.87 -0.76 -35.18
CA ILE A 407 -12.19 0.25 -36.19
C ILE A 407 -11.04 0.31 -37.19
N GLY A 408 -11.33 0.54 -38.45
CA GLY A 408 -10.31 0.61 -39.49
C GLY A 408 -9.17 1.59 -39.13
N THR A 409 -7.95 1.24 -39.51
CA THR A 409 -6.76 2.07 -39.19
C THR A 409 -6.83 3.49 -39.72
N ASP A 410 -7.60 3.74 -40.78
CA ASP A 410 -7.77 5.01 -41.45
C ASP A 410 -9.07 5.73 -41.07
N ALA A 411 -9.78 5.23 -40.03
CA ALA A 411 -11.02 5.81 -39.57
C ALA A 411 -10.85 7.30 -39.21
N LYS A 412 -11.71 8.15 -39.75
CA LYS A 412 -11.74 9.60 -39.48
C LYS A 412 -12.50 9.86 -38.19
N ILE A 413 -11.78 10.14 -37.11
CA ILE A 413 -12.29 10.37 -35.77
C ILE A 413 -12.61 11.85 -35.59
N VAL A 414 -13.69 12.17 -34.92
CA VAL A 414 -14.04 13.54 -34.53
C VAL A 414 -13.15 13.96 -33.37
N LEU A 415 -12.24 14.90 -33.61
CA LEU A 415 -11.32 15.43 -32.61
C LEU A 415 -11.91 16.61 -31.83
N LYS A 416 -12.79 17.41 -32.48
CA LYS A 416 -13.50 18.54 -31.90
C LYS A 416 -14.95 18.53 -32.41
N GLY A 417 -15.90 19.04 -31.63
CA GLY A 417 -17.32 19.07 -31.99
C GLY A 417 -18.11 17.80 -31.65
N ALA A 418 -17.54 16.83 -30.99
CA ALA A 418 -18.19 15.58 -30.60
C ALA A 418 -19.44 15.80 -29.75
N TYR A 419 -19.46 16.82 -28.88
CA TYR A 419 -20.63 17.21 -28.08
C TYR A 419 -21.80 17.65 -28.91
N TYR A 420 -21.56 18.35 -30.03
CA TYR A 420 -22.63 18.76 -30.96
C TYR A 420 -23.31 17.53 -31.58
N ILE A 421 -22.53 16.57 -32.05
CA ILE A 421 -23.05 15.31 -32.62
C ILE A 421 -23.88 14.54 -31.58
N GLN A 422 -23.40 14.45 -30.35
CA GLN A 422 -24.11 13.79 -29.25
C GLN A 422 -25.44 14.50 -28.93
N SER A 423 -25.44 15.82 -28.96
CA SER A 423 -26.67 16.62 -28.71
C SER A 423 -27.69 16.43 -29.81
N HIS A 424 -27.25 16.26 -31.07
CA HIS A 424 -28.11 15.97 -32.22
C HIS A 424 -28.69 14.56 -32.11
N LEU A 425 -27.92 13.57 -31.72
CA LEU A 425 -28.35 12.19 -31.46
C LEU A 425 -29.46 12.17 -30.41
N LEU A 426 -29.29 12.86 -29.28
CA LEU A 426 -30.29 12.90 -28.21
C LEU A 426 -31.60 13.59 -28.65
N LYS A 427 -31.55 14.61 -29.54
CA LYS A 427 -32.75 15.25 -30.12
C LYS A 427 -33.49 14.33 -31.06
N SER A 428 -32.80 13.55 -31.89
CA SER A 428 -33.40 12.56 -32.77
C SER A 428 -34.10 11.43 -32.02
N GLU A 429 -33.52 10.99 -30.88
CA GLU A 429 -34.12 9.96 -30.01
C GLU A 429 -35.30 10.50 -29.16
N GLY A 430 -35.26 11.77 -28.75
CA GLY A 430 -36.31 12.40 -27.93
C GLY A 430 -37.51 12.96 -28.70
N GLY A 431 -37.43 13.04 -30.03
CA GLY A 431 -38.48 13.63 -30.91
C GLY A 431 -39.66 12.72 -31.23
N GLY A 432 -39.69 11.47 -30.77
CA GLY A 432 -40.73 10.47 -31.06
C GLY A 432 -41.99 10.48 -30.18
N GLY A 433 -42.21 11.48 -29.34
CA GLY A 433 -43.23 11.41 -28.30
C GLY A 433 -44.17 12.61 -28.19
N HIS A 434 -44.79 13.09 -29.29
CA HIS A 434 -46.02 13.89 -29.24
C HIS A 434 -46.83 13.68 -30.53
N GLN A 435 -47.70 12.67 -30.55
CA GLN A 435 -48.91 12.69 -31.36
C GLN A 435 -50.09 12.84 -30.41
N HIS A 436 -50.87 13.91 -30.69
CA HIS A 436 -52.17 14.18 -30.12
C HIS A 436 -53.20 13.14 -30.51
#